data_a7f249ad4ec5fd9df98c714cfafdb290
#
_entry.id   a7f249ad4ec5fd9df98c714cfafdb290
#
_cell.length_a   1.000
_cell.length_b   1.000
_cell.length_c   1.000
_cell.angle_alpha   90.00
_cell.angle_beta   90.00
_cell.angle_gamma   90.00
#
_symmetry.space_group_name_H-M   'P 1'
#
loop_
_entity.id
_entity.type
_entity.pdbx_description
1 polymer ?
#
loop_
_entity_poly.entity_id
_entity_poly.type
_entity_poly.pdbx_seq_one_letter_code
_entity_poly.pdbx_strand_id
1 'polypeptide(L)'
;MSDSNPGKDRIYAQPLERVDGFVFDDSVATVFDDMIRRSVPGYAMTLSLMPFIAKRHALEQTRIYDLGCSLGAGLVAIANGSPESTSLIGIDNSQPMLDRCNANLTQ
;
A
#
# COMPACT_ATOMS: atom_id res chain seq x y z
N MET A 1 -6.60 -2.84 28.84
CA MET A 1 -5.70 -1.72 28.56
C MET A 1 -5.84 -1.35 27.09
N SER A 2 -6.20 -0.13 26.82
CA SER A 2 -6.37 0.30 25.44
C SER A 2 -5.01 0.51 24.76
N ASP A 3 -4.88 0.04 23.55
CA ASP A 3 -3.75 0.34 22.70
C ASP A 3 -4.01 1.68 22.01
N SER A 4 -3.22 2.70 22.35
CA SER A 4 -3.38 4.05 21.81
C SER A 4 -2.63 4.27 20.50
N ASN A 5 -1.92 3.26 19.98
CA ASN A 5 -1.19 3.38 18.72
C ASN A 5 -2.18 3.43 17.54
N PRO A 6 -2.37 4.59 16.87
CA PRO A 6 -3.36 4.73 15.81
C PRO A 6 -3.01 3.93 14.54
N GLY A 7 -1.75 3.51 14.37
CA GLY A 7 -1.34 2.72 13.21
C GLY A 7 -1.47 1.21 13.40
N LYS A 8 -1.85 0.76 14.58
CA LYS A 8 -2.01 -0.67 14.84
C LYS A 8 -3.39 -1.14 14.40
N ASP A 9 -3.43 -2.29 13.73
CA ASP A 9 -4.68 -2.88 13.27
C ASP A 9 -5.49 -3.41 14.46
N ARG A 10 -6.60 -2.76 14.74
CA ARG A 10 -7.57 -3.14 15.76
C ARG A 10 -9.00 -2.96 15.25
N ILE A 11 -9.20 -3.07 13.95
CA ILE A 11 -10.47 -2.73 13.32
C ILE A 11 -11.62 -3.58 13.84
N TYR A 12 -11.35 -4.83 14.24
CA TYR A 12 -12.33 -5.74 14.82
C TYR A 12 -12.22 -5.86 16.36
N ALA A 13 -11.41 -5.00 17.00
CA ALA A 13 -11.28 -5.00 18.45
C ALA A 13 -12.49 -4.40 19.15
N GLN A 14 -13.34 -3.66 18.45
CA GLN A 14 -14.56 -3.06 18.98
C GLN A 14 -15.78 -3.82 18.44
N PRO A 15 -16.88 -3.91 19.23
CA PRO A 15 -18.11 -4.49 18.74
C PRO A 15 -18.66 -3.73 17.54
N LEU A 16 -19.15 -4.48 16.57
CA LEU A 16 -19.83 -3.94 15.39
C LEU A 16 -21.29 -4.35 15.44
N GLU A 17 -22.20 -3.42 15.12
CA GLU A 17 -23.62 -3.73 15.02
C GLU A 17 -23.90 -4.76 13.92
N ARG A 18 -23.11 -4.70 12.87
CA ARG A 18 -23.24 -5.57 11.71
C ARG A 18 -21.87 -5.78 11.07
N VAL A 19 -21.61 -7.02 10.68
CA VAL A 19 -20.40 -7.37 9.94
C VAL A 19 -20.77 -7.55 8.48
N ASP A 20 -20.42 -6.58 7.66
CA ASP A 20 -20.57 -6.64 6.20
C ASP A 20 -19.33 -7.24 5.54
N GLY A 21 -19.36 -7.37 4.22
CA GLY A 21 -18.19 -7.72 3.44
C GLY A 21 -17.05 -6.73 3.67
N PHE A 22 -15.82 -7.19 3.48
CA PHE A 22 -14.63 -6.35 3.69
C PHE A 22 -14.61 -5.20 2.68
N VAL A 23 -14.47 -3.98 3.19
CA VAL A 23 -14.42 -2.75 2.40
C VAL A 23 -13.18 -1.96 2.78
N PHE A 24 -12.42 -1.50 1.79
CA PHE A 24 -11.26 -0.64 2.01
C PHE A 24 -11.71 0.81 2.21
N ASP A 25 -12.35 1.07 3.35
CA ASP A 25 -12.80 2.39 3.75
C ASP A 25 -11.69 3.16 4.48
N ASP A 26 -12.03 4.35 5.00
CA ASP A 26 -11.07 5.18 5.70
C ASP A 26 -10.51 4.53 6.96
N SER A 27 -11.30 3.73 7.68
CA SER A 27 -10.82 3.04 8.88
C SER A 27 -9.77 1.96 8.52
N VAL A 28 -9.96 1.24 7.43
CA VAL A 28 -8.99 0.27 6.93
C VAL A 28 -7.73 0.97 6.43
N ALA A 29 -7.90 2.05 5.66
CA ALA A 29 -6.77 2.81 5.12
C ALA A 29 -5.85 3.35 6.23
N THR A 30 -6.43 3.71 7.38
CA THR A 30 -5.67 4.23 8.52
C THR A 30 -4.70 3.20 9.12
N VAL A 31 -5.07 1.92 9.11
CA VAL A 31 -4.29 0.86 9.74
C VAL A 31 -3.75 -0.17 8.75
N PHE A 32 -3.87 0.10 7.45
CA PHE A 32 -3.57 -0.89 6.41
C PHE A 32 -2.14 -1.42 6.49
N ASP A 33 -1.16 -0.55 6.69
CA ASP A 33 0.24 -0.98 6.74
C ASP A 33 0.46 -1.96 7.90
N ASP A 34 -0.08 -1.69 9.08
CA ASP A 34 0.02 -2.60 10.22
C ASP A 34 -0.72 -3.90 9.93
N MET A 35 -1.92 -3.83 9.38
CA MET A 35 -2.75 -4.98 9.06
C MET A 35 -2.03 -5.94 8.11
N ILE A 36 -1.51 -5.42 7.00
CA ILE A 36 -0.90 -6.27 5.98
C ILE A 36 0.42 -6.89 6.45
N ARG A 37 1.21 -6.16 7.24
CA ARG A 37 2.45 -6.68 7.79
C ARG A 37 2.20 -7.81 8.79
N ARG A 38 1.08 -7.76 9.50
CA ARG A 38 0.69 -8.79 10.47
C ARG A 38 -0.03 -9.97 9.83
N SER A 39 -0.69 -9.75 8.70
CA SER A 39 -1.55 -10.75 8.07
C SER A 39 -0.89 -11.48 6.89
N VAL A 40 0.10 -10.87 6.26
CA VAL A 40 0.73 -11.42 5.05
C VAL A 40 2.19 -11.73 5.33
N PRO A 41 2.53 -13.01 5.57
CA PRO A 41 3.93 -13.41 5.75
C PRO A 41 4.78 -13.03 4.53
N GLY A 42 5.95 -12.47 4.77
CA GLY A 42 6.90 -12.13 3.70
C GLY A 42 6.60 -10.82 2.98
N TYR A 43 5.62 -10.03 3.41
CA TYR A 43 5.26 -8.79 2.75
C TYR A 43 6.44 -7.81 2.69
N ALA A 44 7.13 -7.58 3.79
CA ALA A 44 8.28 -6.67 3.83
C ALA A 44 9.43 -7.18 2.96
N MET A 45 9.66 -8.49 2.92
CA MET A 45 10.67 -9.10 2.04
C MET A 45 10.30 -8.88 0.57
N THR A 46 9.05 -9.07 0.20
CA THR A 46 8.57 -8.83 -1.16
C THR A 46 8.84 -7.39 -1.58
N LEU A 47 8.50 -6.41 -0.72
CA LEU A 47 8.79 -5.00 -1.00
C LEU A 47 10.27 -4.74 -1.18
N SER A 48 11.13 -5.40 -0.40
CA SER A 48 12.58 -5.21 -0.49
C SER A 48 13.19 -5.75 -1.78
N LEU A 49 12.52 -6.71 -2.42
CA LEU A 49 12.97 -7.29 -3.70
C LEU A 49 12.50 -6.50 -4.91
N MET A 50 11.43 -5.70 -4.78
CA MET A 50 10.86 -4.96 -5.92
C MET A 50 11.83 -4.02 -6.60
N PRO A 51 12.69 -3.25 -5.89
CA PRO A 51 13.67 -2.39 -6.58
C PRO A 51 14.63 -3.16 -7.49
N PHE A 52 15.03 -4.35 -7.07
CA PHE A 52 15.93 -5.18 -7.89
C PHE A 52 15.25 -5.70 -9.15
N ILE A 53 13.97 -6.09 -9.03
CA ILE A 53 13.18 -6.53 -10.18
C ILE A 53 12.96 -5.36 -11.13
N ALA A 54 12.61 -4.19 -10.60
CA ALA A 54 12.42 -2.99 -11.40
C ALA A 54 13.71 -2.59 -12.12
N LYS A 55 14.84 -2.62 -11.43
CA LYS A 55 16.15 -2.30 -12.03
C LYS A 55 16.48 -3.21 -13.20
N ARG A 56 16.06 -4.47 -13.14
CA ARG A 56 16.33 -5.44 -14.19
C ARG A 56 15.37 -5.33 -15.37
N HIS A 57 14.13 -4.93 -15.14
CA HIS A 57 13.07 -5.02 -16.14
C HIS A 57 12.45 -3.70 -16.57
N ALA A 58 12.52 -2.65 -15.73
CA ALA A 58 11.94 -1.37 -16.09
C ALA A 58 12.73 -0.68 -17.19
N LEU A 59 12.02 -0.20 -18.20
CA LEU A 59 12.61 0.44 -19.37
C LEU A 59 12.33 1.94 -19.35
N GLU A 60 13.27 2.73 -19.90
CA GLU A 60 13.09 4.16 -20.05
C GLU A 60 11.88 4.49 -20.93
N GLN A 61 11.18 5.58 -20.58
CA GLN A 61 10.04 6.11 -21.34
C GLN A 61 8.89 5.10 -21.49
N THR A 62 8.76 4.20 -20.53
CA THR A 62 7.67 3.22 -20.49
C THR A 62 6.77 3.46 -19.28
N ARG A 63 5.75 2.63 -19.12
CA ARG A 63 4.80 2.72 -18.01
C ARG A 63 4.77 1.42 -17.23
N ILE A 64 4.65 1.55 -15.91
CA ILE A 64 4.42 0.43 -15.01
C ILE A 64 3.13 0.70 -14.26
N TYR A 65 2.22 -0.26 -14.27
CA TYR A 65 0.94 -0.17 -13.58
C TYR A 65 0.97 -1.03 -12.34
N ASP A 66 0.56 -0.46 -11.21
CA ASP A 66 0.35 -1.20 -9.96
C ASP A 66 -1.15 -1.33 -9.73
N LEU A 67 -1.69 -2.52 -9.98
CA LEU A 67 -3.11 -2.80 -9.79
C LEU A 67 -3.38 -3.12 -8.33
N GLY A 68 -4.22 -2.31 -7.68
CA GLY A 68 -4.43 -2.39 -6.25
C GLY A 68 -3.28 -1.74 -5.48
N CYS A 69 -2.93 -0.49 -5.83
CA CYS A 69 -1.74 0.17 -5.30
C CYS A 69 -1.83 0.52 -3.81
N SER A 70 -3.00 0.52 -3.23
CA SER A 70 -3.23 0.78 -1.80
C SER A 70 -2.56 2.07 -1.34
N LEU A 71 -1.65 2.00 -0.36
CA LEU A 71 -0.95 3.17 0.18
C LEU A 71 0.30 3.56 -0.61
N GLY A 72 0.62 2.83 -1.67
CA GLY A 72 1.74 3.17 -2.56
C GLY A 72 3.08 2.56 -2.19
N ALA A 73 3.13 1.63 -1.24
CA ALA A 73 4.39 1.00 -0.84
C ALA A 73 5.09 0.30 -2.00
N GLY A 74 4.34 -0.42 -2.84
CA GLY A 74 4.88 -1.05 -4.04
C GLY A 74 5.37 -0.04 -5.06
N LEU A 75 4.65 1.06 -5.27
CA LEU A 75 5.07 2.12 -6.18
C LEU A 75 6.39 2.75 -5.74
N VAL A 76 6.55 3.05 -4.46
CA VAL A 76 7.81 3.59 -3.92
C VAL A 76 8.95 2.60 -4.13
N ALA A 77 8.71 1.32 -3.84
CA ALA A 77 9.73 0.28 -4.01
C ALA A 77 10.17 0.15 -5.47
N ILE A 78 9.21 0.15 -6.41
CA ILE A 78 9.50 0.06 -7.84
C ILE A 78 10.22 1.32 -8.32
N ALA A 79 9.84 2.49 -7.84
CA ALA A 79 10.47 3.76 -8.21
C ALA A 79 11.97 3.75 -7.88
N ASN A 80 12.34 3.15 -6.76
CA ASN A 80 13.73 3.08 -6.33
C ASN A 80 14.64 2.29 -7.27
N GLY A 81 14.07 1.42 -8.11
CA GLY A 81 14.83 0.65 -9.09
C GLY A 81 14.60 1.06 -10.54
N SER A 82 13.65 1.94 -10.80
CA SER A 82 13.24 2.30 -12.16
C SER A 82 13.96 3.55 -12.66
N PRO A 83 14.14 3.70 -14.00
CA PRO A 83 14.61 4.95 -14.57
C PRO A 83 13.64 6.10 -14.26
N GLU A 84 14.16 7.33 -14.17
CA GLU A 84 13.31 8.51 -13.92
C GLU A 84 12.25 8.72 -15.00
N SER A 85 12.54 8.33 -16.23
CA SER A 85 11.62 8.47 -17.35
C SER A 85 10.51 7.43 -17.37
N THR A 86 10.56 6.43 -16.48
CA THR A 86 9.48 5.44 -16.34
C THR A 86 8.32 6.06 -15.58
N SER A 87 7.12 6.03 -16.15
CA SER A 87 5.92 6.51 -15.49
C SER A 87 5.31 5.39 -14.63
N LEU A 88 5.06 5.67 -13.36
CA LEU A 88 4.43 4.73 -12.45
C LEU A 88 2.99 5.14 -12.24
N ILE A 89 2.07 4.21 -12.45
CA ILE A 89 0.62 4.46 -12.38
C ILE A 89 0.00 3.48 -11.39
N GLY A 90 -0.46 4.01 -10.26
CA GLY A 90 -1.19 3.22 -9.28
C GLY A 90 -2.69 3.26 -9.55
N ILE A 91 -3.34 2.12 -9.41
CA ILE A 91 -4.77 1.98 -9.60
C ILE A 91 -5.35 1.30 -8.36
N ASP A 92 -6.40 1.91 -7.80
CA ASP A 92 -7.13 1.34 -6.68
C ASP A 92 -8.58 1.80 -6.75
N ASN A 93 -9.51 0.97 -6.28
CA ASN A 93 -10.93 1.32 -6.25
C ASN A 93 -11.35 1.96 -4.93
N SER A 94 -10.42 2.18 -4.01
CA SER A 94 -10.68 2.82 -2.74
C SER A 94 -10.16 4.25 -2.75
N GLN A 95 -11.07 5.22 -2.68
CA GLN A 95 -10.67 6.63 -2.61
C GLN A 95 -9.87 6.96 -1.34
N PRO A 96 -10.24 6.44 -0.14
CA PRO A 96 -9.40 6.65 1.05
C PRO A 96 -7.96 6.12 0.88
N MET A 97 -7.79 4.99 0.22
CA MET A 97 -6.45 4.47 -0.08
C MET A 97 -5.69 5.38 -1.04
N LEU A 98 -6.34 5.84 -2.10
CA LEU A 98 -5.71 6.74 -3.09
C LEU A 98 -5.31 8.08 -2.46
N ASP A 99 -6.14 8.63 -1.58
CA ASP A 99 -5.82 9.88 -0.89
C ASP A 99 -4.56 9.73 -0.04
N ARG A 100 -4.43 8.64 0.70
CA ARG A 100 -3.25 8.35 1.51
C ARG A 100 -2.04 8.00 0.64
N CYS A 101 -2.26 7.29 -0.45
CA CYS A 101 -1.20 7.00 -1.43
C CYS A 101 -0.60 8.30 -1.96
N ASN A 102 -1.43 9.24 -2.41
CA ASN A 102 -0.97 10.53 -2.89
C ASN A 102 -0.18 11.30 -1.82
N ALA A 103 -0.66 11.30 -0.58
CA ALA A 103 0.05 11.94 0.53
C ALA A 103 1.42 11.30 0.76
N ASN A 104 1.52 9.97 0.68
CA ASN A 104 2.77 9.24 0.86
C ASN A 104 3.78 9.53 -0.26
N LEU A 105 3.30 9.66 -1.50
CA LEU A 105 4.16 9.87 -2.67
C LEU A 105 4.67 11.30 -2.80
N THR A 106 4.04 12.26 -2.13
CA THR A 106 4.43 13.67 -2.20
C THR A 106 5.35 14.12 -1.07
N GLN A 107 5.77 13.22 -0.21
CA GLN A 107 6.73 13.51 0.86
C GLN A 107 8.17 13.48 0.38
#